data_38be57cd289b836b90ee2dd29de3a8a2
#
_entry.id   38be57cd289b836b90ee2dd29de3a8a2
#
_cell.length_a   1.000
_cell.length_b   1.000
_cell.length_c   1.000
_cell.angle_alpha   90.00
_cell.angle_beta   90.00
_cell.angle_gamma   90.00
#
_symmetry.space_group_name_H-M   'P 1'
#
loop_
_entity.id
_entity.type
_entity.pdbx_description
1 polymer ?
#
loop_
_entity_poly.entity_id
_entity_poly.type
_entity_poly.pdbx_seq_one_letter_code
_entity_poly.pdbx_strand_id
1 'polypeptide(L)'
;MGITYDSILQRFVFDFEHDGNEDIVSLTGTGYQVEAFGKCFYYGYEFAEQVEGTVRSAFIKHVKFSGSIQENPDLAMFIKKAVDNLSHKINLYDYNLVVMPESSSKVNEYMLRYIYRFAQPTLRKMELVKNLPLNISFDMDAYEQQYLDDVLENGRPRYTAAQKVAAKQSINEMLDLIHKKDYFTIAKDVKKSRFRPYMMQFLKFASKEDEQLCATIRQQNVLVIDDVATSGSTINEILRTLRILNEDNDITIFSLIGRKDLMADAN
;
A
#
# COMPACT_ATOMS: atom_id res chain seq x y z
N MET A 1 18.41 12.97 6.56
CA MET A 1 17.17 13.71 6.27
C MET A 1 16.16 13.32 7.32
N GLY A 2 15.68 14.28 8.08
CA GLY A 2 14.82 14.08 9.21
C GLY A 2 13.45 14.72 9.07
N ILE A 3 12.46 14.08 9.69
CA ILE A 3 11.15 14.68 9.90
C ILE A 3 10.86 14.56 11.38
N THR A 4 10.70 15.71 12.04
CA THR A 4 10.38 15.79 13.46
C THR A 4 8.95 16.25 13.67
N TYR A 5 8.38 15.91 14.82
CA TYR A 5 7.06 16.39 15.22
C TYR A 5 7.21 17.42 16.34
N ASP A 6 6.87 18.67 16.02
CA ASP A 6 6.77 19.71 17.01
C ASP A 6 5.45 19.56 17.78
N SER A 7 5.51 19.01 18.98
CA SER A 7 4.34 18.74 19.82
C SER A 7 3.66 20.02 20.33
N ILE A 8 4.39 21.14 20.40
CA ILE A 8 3.86 22.44 20.86
C ILE A 8 3.02 23.06 19.75
N LEU A 9 3.56 23.10 18.53
CA LEU A 9 2.89 23.65 17.36
C LEU A 9 2.02 22.65 16.62
N GLN A 10 2.00 21.38 17.05
CA GLN A 10 1.29 20.25 16.44
C GLN A 10 1.52 20.17 14.92
N ARG A 11 2.76 20.38 14.48
CA ARG A 11 3.14 20.34 13.07
C ARG A 11 4.35 19.46 12.83
N PHE A 12 4.47 18.99 11.59
CA PHE A 12 5.66 18.28 11.12
C PHE A 12 6.66 19.28 10.53
N VAL A 13 7.92 19.13 10.92
CA VAL A 13 9.04 19.94 10.44
C VAL A 13 9.91 19.02 9.59
N PHE A 14 10.11 19.41 8.34
CA PHE A 14 10.96 18.69 7.39
C PHE A 14 12.34 19.32 7.37
N ASP A 15 13.34 18.54 7.76
CA ASP A 15 14.75 18.91 7.63
C ASP A 15 15.41 17.95 6.63
N PHE A 16 15.69 18.45 5.45
CA PHE A 16 16.29 17.66 4.39
C PHE A 16 17.82 17.65 4.41
N GLU A 17 18.45 18.36 5.34
CA GLU A 17 19.90 18.52 5.42
C GLU A 17 20.52 17.73 6.58
N HIS A 18 19.77 17.44 7.61
CA HIS A 18 20.27 16.76 8.81
C HIS A 18 19.59 15.41 9.03
N ASP A 19 20.38 14.42 9.46
CA ASP A 19 19.87 13.16 9.99
C ASP A 19 19.91 13.24 11.51
N GLY A 20 18.74 13.27 12.15
CA GLY A 20 18.58 13.31 13.60
C GLY A 20 18.10 11.97 14.16
N ASN A 21 18.50 11.65 15.40
CA ASN A 21 18.01 10.46 16.11
C ASN A 21 16.53 10.56 16.51
N GLU A 22 15.92 11.74 16.34
CA GLU A 22 14.52 12.02 16.70
C GLU A 22 13.56 11.98 15.51
N ASP A 23 14.05 11.52 14.36
CA ASP A 23 13.25 11.50 13.14
C ASP A 23 12.07 10.56 13.24
N ILE A 24 10.87 11.06 12.82
CA ILE A 24 9.65 10.26 12.73
C ILE A 24 9.75 9.24 11.62
N VAL A 25 10.31 9.66 10.47
CA VAL A 25 10.57 8.80 9.33
C VAL A 25 11.96 9.07 8.79
N SER A 26 12.62 8.03 8.35
CA SER A 26 13.91 8.12 7.68
C SER A 26 13.79 7.73 6.20
N LEU A 27 14.57 8.39 5.36
CA LEU A 27 14.78 7.94 3.99
C LEU A 27 15.55 6.63 4.06
N THR A 28 14.98 5.59 3.50
CA THR A 28 15.68 4.32 3.43
C THR A 28 16.79 4.42 2.39
N GLY A 29 18.02 4.73 2.85
CA GLY A 29 19.18 4.93 1.98
C GLY A 29 19.50 3.76 1.06
N THR A 30 18.92 2.60 1.33
CA THR A 30 19.10 1.36 0.58
C THR A 30 17.86 0.90 -0.18
N GLY A 31 16.70 1.59 -0.08
CA GLY A 31 15.46 1.05 -0.62
C GLY A 31 15.41 -0.44 -0.27
N TYR A 32 14.76 -0.83 0.80
CA TYR A 32 14.72 -2.25 1.14
C TYR A 32 14.00 -2.97 0.01
N GLN A 33 14.76 -3.80 -0.71
CA GLN A 33 14.18 -4.81 -1.55
C GLN A 33 13.70 -5.88 -0.60
N VAL A 34 12.41 -5.93 -0.41
CA VAL A 34 11.77 -6.98 0.35
C VAL A 34 10.97 -7.78 -0.65
N GLU A 35 11.15 -9.09 -0.63
CA GLU A 35 10.31 -9.98 -1.40
C GLU A 35 8.96 -10.11 -0.70
N ALA A 36 8.04 -9.16 -0.98
CA ALA A 36 6.68 -9.19 -0.48
C ALA A 36 5.76 -9.77 -1.54
N PHE A 37 4.89 -10.68 -1.12
CA PHE A 37 3.92 -11.26 -2.06
C PHE A 37 4.59 -11.98 -3.25
N GLY A 38 5.83 -12.49 -3.07
CA GLY A 38 6.63 -13.05 -4.15
C GLY A 38 7.03 -12.01 -5.21
N LYS A 39 7.13 -10.73 -4.85
CA LYS A 39 7.47 -9.62 -5.73
C LYS A 39 8.47 -8.68 -5.07
N CYS A 40 9.25 -7.94 -5.88
CA CYS A 40 10.12 -6.89 -5.36
C CYS A 40 9.30 -5.72 -4.84
N PHE A 41 9.50 -5.38 -3.57
CA PHE A 41 8.85 -4.24 -2.93
C PHE A 41 9.89 -3.23 -2.47
N TYR A 42 9.70 -1.99 -2.89
CA TYR A 42 10.51 -0.84 -2.50
C TYR A 42 9.65 0.18 -1.76
N TYR A 43 10.24 0.88 -0.81
CA TYR A 43 9.58 2.02 -0.18
C TYR A 43 10.55 3.16 0.05
N GLY A 44 10.05 4.40 -0.04
CA GLY A 44 10.86 5.59 0.09
C GLY A 44 11.26 5.86 1.53
N TYR A 45 10.33 5.67 2.46
CA TYR A 45 10.48 6.00 3.87
C TYR A 45 9.94 4.91 4.78
N GLU A 46 10.54 4.78 5.96
CA GLU A 46 10.00 3.96 7.04
C GLU A 46 9.86 4.78 8.33
N PHE A 47 8.91 4.40 9.17
CA PHE A 47 8.80 4.97 10.50
C PHE A 47 9.88 4.42 11.42
N ALA A 48 10.49 5.32 12.21
CA ALA A 48 11.38 4.90 13.28
C ALA A 48 10.59 4.06 14.32
N GLU A 49 11.23 3.05 14.89
CA GLU A 49 10.58 2.08 15.80
C GLU A 49 9.96 2.74 17.02
N GLN A 50 10.63 3.77 17.57
CA GLN A 50 10.22 4.49 18.79
C GLN A 50 9.02 5.43 18.58
N VAL A 51 8.57 5.67 17.34
CA VAL A 51 7.50 6.62 17.06
C VAL A 51 6.15 6.06 17.48
N GLU A 52 5.43 6.82 18.30
CA GLU A 52 4.10 6.44 18.75
C GLU A 52 3.09 6.31 17.60
N GLY A 53 2.16 5.37 17.72
CA GLY A 53 1.12 5.10 16.72
C GLY A 53 0.23 6.32 16.42
N THR A 54 0.01 7.18 17.41
CA THR A 54 -0.72 8.46 17.27
C THR A 54 0.00 9.42 16.34
N VAL A 55 1.31 9.57 16.50
CA VAL A 55 2.17 10.43 15.67
C VAL A 55 2.28 9.85 14.25
N ARG A 56 2.47 8.52 14.11
CA ARG A 56 2.45 7.84 12.80
C ARG A 56 1.14 8.12 12.06
N SER A 57 0.01 7.97 12.74
CA SER A 57 -1.31 8.21 12.15
C SER A 57 -1.51 9.68 11.76
N ALA A 58 -1.02 10.62 12.56
CA ALA A 58 -1.08 12.05 12.26
C ALA A 58 -0.20 12.39 11.04
N PHE A 59 1.01 11.81 10.94
CA PHE A 59 1.89 12.00 9.81
C PHE A 59 1.28 11.46 8.50
N ILE A 60 0.73 10.25 8.52
CA ILE A 60 0.04 9.68 7.36
C ILE A 60 -1.10 10.59 6.90
N LYS A 61 -1.88 11.13 7.84
CA LYS A 61 -2.94 12.10 7.50
C LYS A 61 -2.37 13.38 6.91
N HIS A 62 -1.27 13.90 7.46
CA HIS A 62 -0.59 15.07 6.93
C HIS A 62 -0.14 14.84 5.49
N VAL A 63 0.55 13.73 5.20
CA VAL A 63 0.99 13.37 3.85
C VAL A 63 -0.19 13.24 2.89
N LYS A 64 -1.30 12.61 3.32
CA LYS A 64 -2.46 12.36 2.46
C LYS A 64 -3.33 13.60 2.20
N PHE A 65 -3.44 14.52 3.14
CA PHE A 65 -4.47 15.56 3.16
C PHE A 65 -3.95 16.99 3.31
N SER A 66 -2.65 17.23 3.20
CA SER A 66 -2.04 18.56 3.38
C SER A 66 -2.24 19.54 2.19
N GLY A 67 -3.31 19.38 1.45
CA GLY A 67 -3.63 20.31 0.36
C GLY A 67 -2.95 19.96 -0.97
N SER A 68 -2.83 20.95 -1.85
CA SER A 68 -2.08 20.77 -3.09
C SER A 68 -0.57 20.81 -2.79
N ILE A 69 0.21 19.98 -3.48
CA ILE A 69 1.69 20.02 -3.36
C ILE A 69 2.25 21.38 -3.78
N GLN A 70 1.55 22.12 -4.59
CA GLN A 70 1.93 23.50 -4.93
C GLN A 70 1.90 24.42 -3.70
N GLU A 71 1.09 24.08 -2.72
CA GLU A 71 0.97 24.81 -1.45
C GLU A 71 1.88 24.24 -0.34
N ASN A 72 2.47 23.05 -0.57
CA ASN A 72 3.35 22.40 0.37
C ASN A 72 4.65 21.91 -0.30
N PRO A 73 5.64 22.81 -0.43
CA PRO A 73 6.92 22.49 -1.07
C PRO A 73 7.70 21.39 -0.34
N ASP A 74 7.56 21.26 0.97
CA ASP A 74 8.23 20.24 1.75
C ASP A 74 7.70 18.83 1.40
N LEU A 75 6.39 18.70 1.25
CA LEU A 75 5.79 17.46 0.78
C LEU A 75 6.21 17.13 -0.67
N ALA A 76 6.30 18.15 -1.53
CA ALA A 76 6.82 17.98 -2.88
C ALA A 76 8.25 17.43 -2.87
N MET A 77 9.12 18.01 -2.04
CA MET A 77 10.51 17.58 -1.89
C MET A 77 10.59 16.17 -1.28
N PHE A 78 9.74 15.86 -0.30
CA PHE A 78 9.63 14.55 0.32
C PHE A 78 9.34 13.47 -0.73
N ILE A 79 8.31 13.67 -1.55
CA ILE A 79 7.95 12.71 -2.61
C ILE A 79 9.06 12.63 -3.67
N LYS A 80 9.61 13.78 -4.09
CA LYS A 80 10.69 13.82 -5.08
C LYS A 80 11.89 12.98 -4.64
N LYS A 81 12.38 13.17 -3.41
CA LYS A 81 13.54 12.41 -2.89
C LYS A 81 13.28 10.90 -2.87
N ALA A 82 12.07 10.46 -2.51
CA ALA A 82 11.71 9.05 -2.54
C ALA A 82 11.78 8.46 -3.96
N VAL A 83 11.26 9.17 -4.96
CA VAL A 83 11.30 8.73 -6.36
C VAL A 83 12.71 8.81 -6.96
N ASP A 84 13.47 9.86 -6.63
CA ASP A 84 14.89 9.96 -7.02
C ASP A 84 15.67 8.76 -6.47
N ASN A 85 15.46 8.40 -5.19
CA ASN A 85 16.08 7.23 -4.58
C ASN A 85 15.68 5.91 -5.28
N LEU A 86 14.40 5.76 -5.62
CA LEU A 86 13.92 4.61 -6.38
C LEU A 86 14.63 4.50 -7.73
N SER A 87 14.80 5.62 -8.46
CA SER A 87 15.45 5.64 -9.77
C SER A 87 16.93 5.22 -9.75
N HIS A 88 17.58 5.27 -8.57
CA HIS A 88 18.92 4.72 -8.37
C HIS A 88 18.94 3.22 -8.07
N LYS A 89 17.79 2.63 -7.78
CA LYS A 89 17.66 1.21 -7.43
C LYS A 89 17.14 0.38 -8.59
N ILE A 90 16.23 0.93 -9.35
CA ILE A 90 15.61 0.28 -10.51
C ILE A 90 15.68 1.21 -11.72
N ASN A 91 15.81 0.63 -12.90
CA ASN A 91 15.73 1.40 -14.13
C ASN A 91 14.27 1.69 -14.50
N LEU A 92 13.75 2.85 -14.12
CA LEU A 92 12.36 3.25 -14.39
C LEU A 92 12.03 3.31 -15.88
N TYR A 93 13.03 3.41 -16.75
CA TYR A 93 12.84 3.38 -18.21
C TYR A 93 12.36 2.02 -18.73
N ASP A 94 12.61 0.94 -18.01
CA ASP A 94 12.25 -0.42 -18.43
C ASP A 94 10.75 -0.73 -18.20
N TYR A 95 10.03 0.14 -17.50
CA TYR A 95 8.61 -0.08 -17.18
C TYR A 95 7.70 0.40 -18.30
N ASN A 96 6.69 -0.42 -18.61
CA ASN A 96 5.71 -0.16 -19.66
C ASN A 96 4.36 0.32 -19.09
N LEU A 97 4.08 -0.07 -17.86
CA LEU A 97 2.81 0.19 -17.19
C LEU A 97 3.07 0.62 -15.73
N VAL A 98 2.40 1.68 -15.29
CA VAL A 98 2.22 2.01 -13.87
C VAL A 98 0.78 1.76 -13.47
N VAL A 99 0.60 0.99 -12.40
CA VAL A 99 -0.72 0.73 -11.82
C VAL A 99 -0.80 1.40 -10.45
N MET A 100 -1.88 2.12 -10.21
CA MET A 100 -2.11 2.77 -8.92
C MET A 100 -3.58 2.69 -8.50
N PRO A 101 -3.86 2.60 -7.17
CA PRO A 101 -5.23 2.69 -6.69
C PRO A 101 -5.71 4.13 -6.71
N GLU A 102 -7.00 4.31 -6.97
CA GLU A 102 -7.69 5.57 -6.71
C GLU A 102 -7.54 5.95 -5.23
N SER A 103 -7.01 7.12 -4.98
CA SER A 103 -6.83 7.65 -3.64
C SER A 103 -7.50 9.01 -3.50
N SER A 104 -8.07 9.29 -2.33
CA SER A 104 -8.52 10.63 -1.97
C SER A 104 -7.36 11.62 -1.81
N SER A 105 -6.13 11.11 -1.67
CA SER A 105 -4.91 11.91 -1.68
C SER A 105 -4.34 11.99 -3.10
N LYS A 106 -3.66 13.08 -3.42
CA LYS A 106 -2.99 13.23 -4.72
C LYS A 106 -1.54 12.71 -4.71
N VAL A 107 -1.13 12.02 -3.66
CA VAL A 107 0.25 11.55 -3.49
C VAL A 107 0.67 10.63 -4.65
N ASN A 108 -0.19 9.66 -5.02
CA ASN A 108 0.09 8.73 -6.13
C ASN A 108 0.28 9.49 -7.45
N GLU A 109 -0.56 10.50 -7.73
CA GLU A 109 -0.42 11.33 -8.93
C GLU A 109 0.89 12.11 -8.95
N TYR A 110 1.34 12.58 -7.80
CA TYR A 110 2.61 13.32 -7.70
C TYR A 110 3.82 12.38 -7.81
N MET A 111 3.78 11.22 -7.19
CA MET A 111 4.80 10.18 -7.42
C MET A 111 4.90 9.86 -8.91
N LEU A 112 3.76 9.63 -9.58
CA LEU A 112 3.72 9.35 -11.01
C LEU A 112 4.35 10.47 -11.86
N ARG A 113 4.08 11.75 -11.53
CA ARG A 113 4.71 12.90 -12.23
C ARG A 113 6.23 12.91 -12.10
N TYR A 114 6.78 12.52 -10.95
CA TYR A 114 8.22 12.40 -10.78
C TYR A 114 8.76 11.15 -11.48
N ILE A 115 8.05 10.03 -11.48
CA ILE A 115 8.40 8.80 -12.21
C ILE A 115 8.52 9.08 -13.70
N TYR A 116 7.61 9.84 -14.30
CA TYR A 116 7.65 10.21 -15.72
C TYR A 116 8.94 10.92 -16.15
N ARG A 117 9.71 11.49 -15.23
CA ARG A 117 11.01 12.11 -15.54
C ARG A 117 12.10 11.10 -15.88
N PHE A 118 11.95 9.87 -15.42
CA PHE A 118 12.91 8.78 -15.58
C PHE A 118 12.39 7.67 -16.49
N ALA A 119 11.10 7.67 -16.75
CA ALA A 119 10.43 6.63 -17.52
C ALA A 119 10.49 6.90 -19.03
N GLN A 120 10.24 5.83 -19.81
CA GLN A 120 10.07 5.96 -21.24
C GLN A 120 8.79 6.76 -21.59
N PRO A 121 8.78 7.47 -22.74
CA PRO A 121 7.63 8.29 -23.13
C PRO A 121 6.34 7.50 -23.37
N THR A 122 6.46 6.19 -23.58
CA THR A 122 5.34 5.27 -23.81
C THR A 122 4.79 4.62 -22.53
N LEU A 123 5.32 4.99 -21.35
CA LEU A 123 4.81 4.50 -20.08
C LEU A 123 3.32 4.82 -19.96
N ARG A 124 2.50 3.79 -19.77
CA ARG A 124 1.05 3.91 -19.60
C ARG A 124 0.70 3.97 -18.12
N LYS A 125 -0.35 4.72 -17.81
CA LYS A 125 -0.99 4.73 -16.49
C LYS A 125 -2.24 3.85 -16.53
N MET A 126 -2.45 3.04 -15.50
CA MET A 126 -3.70 2.35 -15.21
C MET A 126 -4.15 2.67 -13.80
N GLU A 127 -5.40 2.94 -13.63
CA GLU A 127 -5.99 3.26 -12.33
C GLU A 127 -7.00 2.19 -11.91
N LEU A 128 -6.86 1.72 -10.66
CA LEU A 128 -7.85 0.86 -10.04
C LEU A 128 -8.73 1.70 -9.14
N VAL A 129 -10.03 1.67 -9.39
CA VAL A 129 -11.02 2.43 -8.62
C VAL A 129 -11.69 1.54 -7.58
N LYS A 130 -12.30 2.17 -6.57
CA LYS A 130 -13.07 1.44 -5.57
C LYS A 130 -14.25 0.73 -6.19
N ASN A 131 -14.43 -0.52 -5.79
CA ASN A 131 -15.59 -1.30 -6.20
C ASN A 131 -16.80 -0.95 -5.35
N LEU A 132 -17.99 -1.35 -5.80
CA LEU A 132 -19.21 -1.23 -5.02
C LEU A 132 -19.11 -2.06 -3.74
N PRO A 133 -19.54 -1.54 -2.59
CA PRO A 133 -19.46 -2.27 -1.32
C PRO A 133 -20.15 -3.65 -1.37
N LEU A 134 -21.21 -3.80 -2.16
CA LEU A 134 -21.94 -5.06 -2.35
C LEU A 134 -21.07 -6.18 -2.97
N ASN A 135 -20.04 -5.82 -3.73
CA ASN A 135 -19.14 -6.78 -4.38
C ASN A 135 -17.98 -7.22 -3.49
N ILE A 136 -17.80 -6.57 -2.33
CA ILE A 136 -16.68 -6.85 -1.44
C ILE A 136 -16.90 -8.19 -0.76
N SER A 137 -15.86 -9.00 -0.72
CA SER A 137 -15.86 -10.32 -0.12
C SER A 137 -14.66 -10.52 0.81
N PHE A 138 -14.62 -11.67 1.46
CA PHE A 138 -13.57 -12.05 2.38
C PHE A 138 -13.05 -13.44 2.05
N ASP A 139 -11.74 -13.59 1.95
CA ASP A 139 -11.09 -14.88 1.72
C ASP A 139 -10.99 -15.65 3.05
N MET A 140 -12.02 -16.44 3.33
CA MET A 140 -12.09 -17.25 4.54
C MET A 140 -11.06 -18.37 4.51
N ASP A 141 -10.79 -18.95 3.36
CA ASP A 141 -9.89 -20.09 3.22
C ASP A 141 -8.44 -19.65 3.47
N ALA A 142 -8.01 -18.53 2.88
CA ALA A 142 -6.69 -17.96 3.16
C ALA A 142 -6.56 -17.52 4.63
N TYR A 143 -7.61 -16.96 5.24
CA TYR A 143 -7.60 -16.61 6.65
C TYR A 143 -7.46 -17.83 7.57
N GLU A 144 -8.17 -18.92 7.28
CA GLU A 144 -8.07 -20.16 8.05
C GLU A 144 -6.70 -20.84 7.84
N GLN A 145 -6.16 -20.81 6.61
CA GLN A 145 -4.86 -21.39 6.32
C GLN A 145 -3.75 -20.66 7.08
N GLN A 146 -3.70 -19.33 7.03
CA GLN A 146 -2.73 -18.54 7.79
C GLN A 146 -2.79 -18.86 9.29
N TYR A 147 -3.98 -19.04 9.82
CA TYR A 147 -4.12 -19.41 11.23
C TYR A 147 -3.54 -20.81 11.54
N LEU A 148 -3.71 -21.75 10.61
CA LEU A 148 -3.14 -23.11 10.75
C LEU A 148 -1.62 -23.07 10.68
N ASP A 149 -1.06 -22.29 9.77
CA ASP A 149 0.39 -22.10 9.61
C ASP A 149 0.99 -21.47 10.88
N ASP A 150 0.36 -20.44 11.44
CA ASP A 150 0.72 -19.82 12.73
C ASP A 150 0.74 -20.83 13.90
N VAL A 151 -0.20 -21.79 13.92
CA VAL A 151 -0.23 -22.85 14.93
C VAL A 151 0.95 -23.80 14.78
N LEU A 152 1.28 -24.17 13.55
CA LEU A 152 2.36 -25.11 13.25
C LEU A 152 3.73 -24.49 13.53
N GLU A 153 3.93 -23.24 13.13
CA GLU A 153 5.24 -22.57 13.23
C GLU A 153 5.52 -21.98 14.61
N ASN A 154 4.50 -21.42 15.25
CA ASN A 154 4.66 -20.65 16.49
C ASN A 154 4.08 -21.33 17.74
N GLY A 155 3.57 -22.55 17.61
CA GLY A 155 2.98 -23.29 18.73
C GLY A 155 1.76 -22.61 19.36
N ARG A 156 1.08 -21.74 18.62
CA ARG A 156 -0.14 -21.05 19.08
C ARG A 156 -1.28 -22.06 19.36
N PRO A 157 -2.22 -21.73 20.27
CA PRO A 157 -3.33 -22.62 20.54
C PRO A 157 -4.13 -22.92 19.27
N ARG A 158 -4.53 -24.16 19.09
CA ARG A 158 -5.36 -24.57 17.95
C ARG A 158 -6.60 -23.70 17.85
N TYR A 159 -6.92 -23.34 16.64
CA TYR A 159 -8.16 -22.65 16.28
C TYR A 159 -9.34 -23.60 16.51
N THR A 160 -10.01 -23.44 17.63
CA THR A 160 -11.10 -24.32 18.02
C THR A 160 -12.32 -24.15 17.12
N ALA A 161 -13.18 -25.18 17.03
CA ALA A 161 -14.42 -25.05 16.24
C ALA A 161 -15.28 -23.86 16.69
N ALA A 162 -15.34 -23.59 18.00
CA ALA A 162 -16.05 -22.42 18.53
C ALA A 162 -15.46 -21.10 18.09
N GLN A 163 -14.12 -21.00 18.05
CA GLN A 163 -13.44 -19.80 17.57
C GLN A 163 -13.65 -19.60 16.07
N LYS A 164 -13.68 -20.67 15.25
CA LYS A 164 -14.01 -20.62 13.83
C LYS A 164 -15.40 -20.06 13.60
N VAL A 165 -16.40 -20.59 14.33
CA VAL A 165 -17.78 -20.11 14.24
C VAL A 165 -17.88 -18.62 14.62
N ALA A 166 -17.25 -18.22 15.72
CA ALA A 166 -17.26 -16.83 16.19
C ALA A 166 -16.54 -15.87 15.19
N ALA A 167 -15.43 -16.32 14.58
CA ALA A 167 -14.75 -15.54 13.55
C ALA A 167 -15.62 -15.39 12.31
N LYS A 168 -16.20 -16.46 11.81
CA LYS A 168 -17.11 -16.47 10.66
C LYS A 168 -18.32 -15.57 10.88
N GLN A 169 -18.92 -15.63 12.06
CA GLN A 169 -20.02 -14.74 12.44
C GLN A 169 -19.57 -13.27 12.43
N SER A 170 -18.43 -12.92 13.07
CA SER A 170 -17.89 -11.56 13.07
C SER A 170 -17.56 -11.03 11.67
N ILE A 171 -17.09 -11.89 10.77
CA ILE A 171 -16.80 -11.55 9.39
C ILE A 171 -18.09 -11.30 8.61
N ASN A 172 -19.09 -12.17 8.75
CA ASN A 172 -20.39 -11.99 8.10
C ASN A 172 -21.07 -10.68 8.57
N GLU A 173 -21.12 -10.43 9.87
CA GLU A 173 -21.66 -9.19 10.43
C GLU A 173 -20.91 -7.94 9.87
N MET A 174 -19.60 -8.03 9.74
CA MET A 174 -18.79 -6.95 9.14
C MET A 174 -19.14 -6.77 7.66
N LEU A 175 -19.25 -7.83 6.87
CA LEU A 175 -19.63 -7.77 5.46
C LEU A 175 -21.04 -7.21 5.29
N ASP A 176 -22.00 -7.65 6.10
CA ASP A 176 -23.38 -7.13 6.08
C ASP A 176 -23.43 -5.61 6.35
N LEU A 177 -22.56 -5.11 7.22
CA LEU A 177 -22.45 -3.69 7.48
C LEU A 177 -21.79 -2.94 6.31
N ILE A 178 -20.79 -3.54 5.67
CA ILE A 178 -20.11 -2.98 4.50
C ILE A 178 -21.07 -2.91 3.32
N HIS A 179 -21.82 -3.97 3.05
CA HIS A 179 -22.73 -4.06 1.92
C HIS A 179 -23.89 -3.06 1.97
N LYS A 180 -24.20 -2.51 3.13
CA LYS A 180 -25.23 -1.47 3.32
C LYS A 180 -24.72 -0.05 3.12
N LYS A 181 -23.42 0.13 2.80
CA LYS A 181 -22.82 1.45 2.62
C LYS A 181 -22.83 1.87 1.17
N ASP A 182 -22.76 3.19 0.94
CA ASP A 182 -22.59 3.76 -0.38
C ASP A 182 -21.12 3.69 -0.86
N TYR A 183 -20.18 3.65 0.07
CA TYR A 183 -18.74 3.56 -0.22
C TYR A 183 -18.00 2.76 0.84
N PHE A 184 -16.84 2.22 0.47
CA PHE A 184 -15.97 1.41 1.32
C PHE A 184 -14.59 2.04 1.48
N THR A 185 -14.04 1.93 2.70
CA THR A 185 -12.66 2.30 2.99
C THR A 185 -12.08 1.27 3.96
N ILE A 186 -11.11 0.48 3.51
CA ILE A 186 -10.57 -0.64 4.28
C ILE A 186 -10.13 -0.24 5.70
N ALA A 187 -9.47 0.90 5.85
CA ALA A 187 -8.97 1.36 7.15
C ALA A 187 -10.09 1.76 8.14
N LYS A 188 -11.23 2.27 7.64
CA LYS A 188 -12.34 2.73 8.47
C LYS A 188 -13.36 1.62 8.74
N ASP A 189 -13.62 0.78 7.73
CA ASP A 189 -14.72 -0.17 7.76
C ASP A 189 -14.29 -1.53 8.29
N VAL A 190 -13.02 -1.91 8.13
CA VAL A 190 -12.43 -3.11 8.71
C VAL A 190 -11.65 -2.75 9.97
N LYS A 191 -12.35 -2.71 11.11
CA LYS A 191 -11.78 -2.30 12.40
C LYS A 191 -10.71 -3.27 12.91
N LYS A 192 -10.92 -4.57 12.74
CA LYS A 192 -9.95 -5.60 13.12
C LYS A 192 -8.86 -5.67 12.05
N SER A 193 -7.67 -5.10 12.33
CA SER A 193 -6.55 -5.02 11.37
C SER A 193 -6.19 -6.37 10.78
N ARG A 194 -6.25 -7.44 11.57
CA ARG A 194 -5.99 -8.82 11.13
C ARG A 194 -6.94 -9.35 10.04
N PHE A 195 -8.08 -8.71 9.79
CA PHE A 195 -9.01 -9.09 8.72
C PHE A 195 -8.71 -8.40 7.39
N ARG A 196 -7.98 -7.29 7.43
CA ARG A 196 -7.72 -6.47 6.25
C ARG A 196 -7.00 -7.18 5.11
N PRO A 197 -5.97 -8.04 5.36
CA PRO A 197 -5.27 -8.75 4.29
C PRO A 197 -6.16 -9.69 3.47
N TYR A 198 -7.26 -10.15 4.05
CA TYR A 198 -8.18 -11.11 3.44
C TYR A 198 -9.43 -10.48 2.80
N MET A 199 -9.53 -9.14 2.84
CA MET A 199 -10.59 -8.44 2.10
C MET A 199 -10.31 -8.50 0.61
N MET A 200 -11.33 -8.83 -0.18
CA MET A 200 -11.22 -9.01 -1.63
C MET A 200 -12.25 -8.18 -2.37
N GLN A 201 -11.99 -7.95 -3.64
CA GLN A 201 -12.90 -7.31 -4.60
C GLN A 201 -13.27 -5.86 -4.23
N PHE A 202 -12.44 -5.18 -3.43
CA PHE A 202 -12.68 -3.77 -3.12
C PHE A 202 -12.04 -2.79 -4.09
N LEU A 203 -11.22 -3.29 -5.05
CA LEU A 203 -10.73 -2.55 -6.21
C LEU A 203 -11.20 -3.21 -7.49
N LYS A 204 -11.37 -2.41 -8.54
CA LYS A 204 -11.66 -2.86 -9.91
C LYS A 204 -11.00 -1.93 -10.91
N PHE A 205 -10.91 -2.33 -12.17
CA PHE A 205 -10.45 -1.45 -13.22
C PHE A 205 -11.39 -0.24 -13.39
N ALA A 206 -10.79 0.92 -13.66
CA ALA A 206 -11.54 2.16 -13.88
C ALA A 206 -12.41 2.07 -15.15
N SER A 207 -11.92 1.34 -16.16
CA SER A 207 -12.61 1.15 -17.44
C SER A 207 -12.51 -0.30 -17.94
N LYS A 208 -13.40 -0.66 -18.89
CA LYS A 208 -13.30 -1.94 -19.60
C LYS A 208 -12.07 -2.00 -20.50
N GLU A 209 -11.63 -0.86 -21.01
CA GLU A 209 -10.43 -0.72 -21.82
C GLU A 209 -9.19 -1.07 -21.01
N ASP A 210 -9.10 -0.62 -19.75
CA ASP A 210 -8.02 -0.97 -18.83
C ASP A 210 -8.01 -2.47 -18.50
N GLU A 211 -9.19 -3.05 -18.26
CA GLU A 211 -9.34 -4.49 -18.03
C GLU A 211 -8.88 -5.30 -19.25
N GLN A 212 -9.31 -4.92 -20.46
CA GLN A 212 -8.89 -5.56 -21.70
C GLN A 212 -7.41 -5.39 -21.97
N LEU A 213 -6.88 -4.18 -21.74
CA LEU A 213 -5.45 -3.91 -21.87
C LEU A 213 -4.65 -4.82 -20.94
N CYS A 214 -5.03 -4.92 -19.68
CA CYS A 214 -4.38 -5.78 -18.70
C CYS A 214 -4.45 -7.26 -19.11
N ALA A 215 -5.58 -7.71 -19.65
CA ALA A 215 -5.75 -9.08 -20.15
C ALA A 215 -4.85 -9.41 -21.35
N THR A 216 -4.43 -8.43 -22.13
CA THR A 216 -3.59 -8.59 -23.34
C THR A 216 -2.11 -8.35 -23.09
N ILE A 217 -1.75 -7.67 -22.01
CA ILE A 217 -0.37 -7.39 -21.65
C ILE A 217 0.34 -8.70 -21.29
N ARG A 218 1.48 -8.97 -21.93
CA ARG A 218 2.35 -10.12 -21.70
C ARG A 218 3.79 -9.68 -21.61
N GLN A 219 4.56 -10.29 -20.71
CA GLN A 219 6.02 -10.08 -20.57
C GLN A 219 6.37 -8.60 -20.44
N GLN A 220 5.59 -7.86 -19.67
CA GLN A 220 5.79 -6.43 -19.41
C GLN A 220 6.29 -6.20 -18.00
N ASN A 221 7.09 -5.15 -17.84
CA ASN A 221 7.47 -4.66 -16.53
C ASN A 221 6.40 -3.69 -16.03
N VAL A 222 5.76 -4.07 -14.93
CA VAL A 222 4.67 -3.33 -14.30
C VAL A 222 5.14 -2.74 -12.98
N LEU A 223 4.99 -1.44 -12.82
CA LEU A 223 5.25 -0.75 -11.55
C LEU A 223 3.93 -0.47 -10.84
N VAL A 224 3.73 -1.07 -9.68
CA VAL A 224 2.60 -0.76 -8.79
C VAL A 224 3.05 0.33 -7.82
N ILE A 225 2.30 1.43 -7.73
CA ILE A 225 2.58 2.50 -6.77
C ILE A 225 1.43 2.69 -5.79
N ASP A 226 1.77 2.89 -4.50
CA ASP A 226 0.80 3.22 -3.44
C ASP A 226 1.37 4.29 -2.51
N ASP A 227 0.52 5.08 -1.89
CA ASP A 227 0.97 6.17 -1.00
C ASP A 227 1.55 5.62 0.32
N VAL A 228 0.86 4.71 0.97
CA VAL A 228 1.26 4.17 2.28
C VAL A 228 0.91 2.69 2.41
N ALA A 229 1.91 1.86 2.49
CA ALA A 229 1.77 0.44 2.76
C ALA A 229 1.85 0.17 4.27
N THR A 230 0.71 -0.01 4.94
CA THR A 230 0.65 -0.33 6.38
C THR A 230 0.35 -1.79 6.65
N SER A 231 -0.72 -2.32 6.10
CA SER A 231 -1.12 -3.73 6.20
C SER A 231 -0.94 -4.51 4.89
N GLY A 232 -0.46 -3.84 3.85
CA GLY A 232 -0.33 -4.43 2.52
C GLY A 232 -1.66 -4.78 1.82
N SER A 233 -2.80 -4.56 2.47
CA SER A 233 -4.10 -5.00 1.94
C SER A 233 -4.44 -4.40 0.58
N THR A 234 -4.12 -3.12 0.36
CA THR A 234 -4.32 -2.47 -0.95
C THR A 234 -3.42 -3.10 -2.01
N ILE A 235 -2.16 -3.33 -1.67
CA ILE A 235 -1.19 -3.97 -2.56
C ILE A 235 -1.64 -5.39 -2.91
N ASN A 236 -2.05 -6.18 -1.91
CA ASN A 236 -2.60 -7.52 -2.13
C ASN A 236 -3.76 -7.51 -3.11
N GLU A 237 -4.69 -6.58 -2.93
CA GLU A 237 -5.84 -6.47 -3.83
C GLU A 237 -5.44 -6.04 -5.24
N ILE A 238 -4.49 -5.11 -5.37
CA ILE A 238 -3.95 -4.73 -6.69
C ILE A 238 -3.34 -5.96 -7.36
N LEU A 239 -2.46 -6.68 -6.67
CA LEU A 239 -1.81 -7.86 -7.22
C LEU A 239 -2.81 -8.95 -7.58
N ARG A 240 -3.83 -9.17 -6.73
CA ARG A 240 -4.90 -10.12 -7.02
C ARG A 240 -5.68 -9.71 -8.28
N THR A 241 -6.02 -8.45 -8.41
CA THR A 241 -6.74 -7.91 -9.57
C THR A 241 -5.90 -8.05 -10.84
N LEU A 242 -4.59 -7.83 -10.76
CA LEU A 242 -3.68 -8.00 -11.90
C LEU A 242 -3.40 -9.47 -12.23
N ARG A 243 -3.29 -10.36 -11.22
CA ARG A 243 -3.02 -11.80 -11.42
C ARG A 243 -4.14 -12.53 -12.14
N ILE A 244 -5.40 -12.16 -11.89
CA ILE A 244 -6.55 -12.77 -12.57
C ILE A 244 -6.40 -12.69 -14.09
N LEU A 245 -5.64 -11.71 -14.59
CA LEU A 245 -5.55 -11.42 -16.00
C LEU A 245 -4.22 -11.84 -16.62
N ASN A 246 -3.12 -11.96 -15.85
CA ASN A 246 -1.84 -12.34 -16.46
C ASN A 246 -0.70 -12.63 -15.46
N GLU A 247 -0.24 -13.87 -15.40
CA GLU A 247 0.87 -14.28 -14.54
C GLU A 247 2.28 -14.01 -15.13
N ASP A 248 2.37 -13.68 -16.42
CA ASP A 248 3.66 -13.57 -17.15
C ASP A 248 4.33 -12.19 -17.01
N ASN A 249 3.76 -11.25 -16.25
CA ASN A 249 4.32 -9.92 -16.08
C ASN A 249 5.25 -9.84 -14.88
N ASP A 250 6.35 -9.10 -15.04
CA ASP A 250 7.24 -8.76 -13.92
C ASP A 250 6.69 -7.54 -13.17
N ILE A 251 6.32 -7.74 -11.91
CA ILE A 251 5.69 -6.71 -11.09
C ILE A 251 6.64 -6.25 -10.00
N THR A 252 6.94 -4.97 -10.01
CA THR A 252 7.65 -4.27 -8.94
C THR A 252 6.68 -3.35 -8.20
N ILE A 253 6.79 -3.29 -6.89
CA ILE A 253 5.92 -2.48 -6.05
C ILE A 253 6.74 -1.34 -5.43
N PHE A 254 6.19 -0.13 -5.44
CA PHE A 254 6.76 1.02 -4.75
C PHE A 254 5.72 1.73 -3.89
N SER A 255 6.05 1.97 -2.63
CA SER A 255 5.24 2.79 -1.72
C SER A 255 6.04 3.98 -1.22
N LEU A 256 5.39 5.14 -1.05
CA LEU A 256 6.07 6.31 -0.49
C LEU A 256 6.50 6.04 0.95
N ILE A 257 5.61 5.45 1.75
CA ILE A 257 5.88 5.04 3.13
C ILE A 257 5.57 3.55 3.26
N GLY A 258 6.51 2.81 3.79
CA GLY A 258 6.38 1.37 4.02
C GLY A 258 6.82 0.97 5.42
N ARG A 259 6.78 -0.33 5.69
CA ARG A 259 7.25 -0.96 6.93
C ARG A 259 8.03 -2.22 6.61
N LYS A 260 9.12 -2.44 7.37
CA LYS A 260 9.96 -3.63 7.25
C LYS A 260 9.21 -4.92 7.59
N ASP A 261 8.31 -4.82 8.57
CA ASP A 261 7.54 -5.92 9.15
C ASP A 261 6.20 -6.20 8.44
N LEU A 262 5.90 -5.48 7.34
CA LEU A 262 4.80 -5.86 6.45
C LEU A 262 4.89 -7.30 5.94
N MET A 263 6.05 -7.91 6.11
CA MET A 263 6.45 -9.22 5.62
C MET A 263 6.30 -10.32 6.67
N ALA A 264 6.48 -9.99 7.94
CA ALA A 264 6.34 -10.94 9.02
C ALA A 264 4.88 -11.39 9.20
N ASP A 265 3.93 -10.58 8.72
CA ASP A 265 2.50 -10.86 8.82
C ASP A 265 1.92 -11.53 7.55
N ALA A 266 2.73 -11.73 6.50
CA ALA A 266 2.31 -12.27 5.20
C ALA A 266 2.88 -13.67 4.87
N ASN A 267 3.73 -14.22 5.77
CA ASN A 267 4.22 -15.61 5.72
C ASN A 267 3.46 -16.49 6.69
#